data_3bb2c85a070b08cb61a64a8f7f1f836c
#
_entry.id   3bb2c85a070b08cb61a64a8f7f1f836c
#
_cell.length_a   1.000
_cell.length_b   1.000
_cell.length_c   1.000
_cell.angle_alpha   90.00
_cell.angle_beta   90.00
_cell.angle_gamma   90.00
#
_symmetry.space_group_name_H-M   'P 1'
#
loop_
_entity.id
_entity.type
_entity.pdbx_description
1 polymer ?
#
loop_
_entity_poly.entity_id
_entity_poly.type
_entity_poly.pdbx_seq_one_letter_code
_entity_poly.pdbx_strand_id
1 'polypeptide(L)'
;KELTARNRADRVLFVVPAHLQKKWIRDMDRFFDISLTPGDRQWVEGERRRLGEEANIWNQDHQQMVASMAFLRQEEFRDELDNAFWDVVVVDEAHKAAKRGESPSKTSKMVERVADNSDSLLLLSATPHDGKGDAFRSLVEYIDPFLVAEDQELSKEAVDRVMMRRGKQTIYDDNGERIFPNREVGTIPVERTHEERQFYQAVTEYVKHVYNRSEQLNEPAVGFAMALMQKRLVSSIGAIKATLSRRLANLVDQQSTATS
;
A
#
# COMPACT_ATOMS: atom_id res chain seq x y z
N LYS A 1 -4.43 9.53 -21.35
CA LYS A 1 -4.94 10.54 -22.32
C LYS A 1 -4.58 10.17 -23.75
N GLU A 2 -3.31 9.90 -24.09
CA GLU A 2 -2.93 9.53 -25.47
C GLU A 2 -3.62 8.24 -25.94
N LEU A 3 -3.63 7.19 -25.12
CA LEU A 3 -4.30 5.92 -25.46
C LEU A 3 -5.81 6.13 -25.65
N THR A 4 -6.44 6.90 -24.78
CA THR A 4 -7.87 7.24 -24.90
C THR A 4 -8.15 8.06 -26.16
N ALA A 5 -7.30 9.05 -26.46
CA ALA A 5 -7.44 9.85 -27.68
C ALA A 5 -7.23 9.04 -28.97
N ARG A 6 -6.55 7.90 -28.88
CA ARG A 6 -6.36 6.94 -29.98
C ARG A 6 -7.39 5.81 -30.00
N ASN A 7 -8.43 5.87 -29.18
CA ASN A 7 -9.44 4.83 -28.96
C ASN A 7 -8.82 3.45 -28.59
N ARG A 8 -7.76 3.46 -27.78
CA ARG A 8 -7.07 2.26 -27.32
C ARG A 8 -7.16 2.04 -25.81
N ALA A 9 -7.88 2.89 -25.09
CA ALA A 9 -8.13 2.78 -23.67
C ALA A 9 -9.43 3.50 -23.29
N ASP A 10 -10.53 2.79 -23.34
CA ASP A 10 -11.85 3.27 -22.91
C ASP A 10 -12.13 2.87 -21.47
N ARG A 11 -11.64 1.71 -21.08
CA ARG A 11 -11.82 1.12 -19.74
C ARG A 11 -10.51 1.16 -18.98
N VAL A 12 -10.41 2.09 -18.04
CA VAL A 12 -9.18 2.30 -17.26
C VAL A 12 -9.46 2.21 -15.77
N LEU A 13 -8.72 1.35 -15.08
CA LEU A 13 -8.81 1.21 -13.62
C LEU A 13 -7.52 1.69 -12.94
N PHE A 14 -7.65 2.69 -12.08
CA PHE A 14 -6.59 3.10 -11.16
C PHE A 14 -6.81 2.44 -9.80
N VAL A 15 -5.88 1.58 -9.40
CA VAL A 15 -5.85 0.87 -8.11
C VAL A 15 -4.85 1.58 -7.21
N VAL A 16 -5.33 2.28 -6.20
CA VAL A 16 -4.51 3.19 -5.40
C VAL A 16 -4.66 2.96 -3.90
N PRO A 17 -3.72 3.43 -3.05
CA PRO A 17 -3.98 3.52 -1.61
C PRO A 17 -5.17 4.43 -1.29
N ALA A 18 -5.99 4.07 -0.29
CA ALA A 18 -7.24 4.79 0.02
C ALA A 18 -7.03 6.30 0.25
N HIS A 19 -5.93 6.69 0.90
CA HIS A 19 -5.63 8.10 1.17
C HIS A 19 -5.19 8.89 -0.08
N LEU A 20 -4.85 8.22 -1.19
CA LEU A 20 -4.45 8.85 -2.45
C LEU A 20 -5.60 8.97 -3.46
N GLN A 21 -6.73 8.30 -3.24
CA GLN A 21 -7.85 8.27 -4.19
C GLN A 21 -8.32 9.68 -4.58
N LYS A 22 -8.58 10.55 -3.60
CA LYS A 22 -8.99 11.94 -3.86
C LYS A 22 -7.92 12.76 -4.58
N LYS A 23 -6.65 12.47 -4.32
CA LYS A 23 -5.54 13.13 -5.00
C LYS A 23 -5.51 12.73 -6.48
N TRP A 24 -5.64 11.43 -6.78
CA TRP A 24 -5.69 10.93 -8.15
C TRP A 24 -6.85 11.55 -8.95
N ILE A 25 -8.07 11.61 -8.39
CA ILE A 25 -9.23 12.25 -9.03
C ILE A 25 -8.89 13.71 -9.39
N ARG A 26 -8.42 14.49 -8.42
CA ARG A 26 -8.10 15.90 -8.62
C ARG A 26 -6.97 16.12 -9.63
N ASP A 27 -5.90 15.33 -9.54
CA ASP A 27 -4.72 15.50 -10.37
C ASP A 27 -4.99 15.06 -11.83
N MET A 28 -5.79 14.02 -12.04
CA MET A 28 -6.20 13.58 -13.38
C MET A 28 -7.12 14.60 -14.04
N ASP A 29 -8.06 15.14 -13.33
CA ASP A 29 -8.91 16.24 -13.81
C ASP A 29 -8.07 17.49 -14.14
N ARG A 30 -7.28 17.96 -13.18
CA ARG A 30 -6.52 19.22 -13.30
C ARG A 30 -5.46 19.21 -14.41
N PHE A 31 -4.70 18.12 -14.54
CA PHE A 31 -3.53 18.08 -15.44
C PHE A 31 -3.81 17.41 -16.77
N PHE A 32 -4.83 16.57 -16.83
CA PHE A 32 -5.09 15.74 -18.01
C PHE A 32 -6.51 15.89 -18.56
N ASP A 33 -7.38 16.64 -17.88
CA ASP A 33 -8.78 16.78 -18.26
C ASP A 33 -9.47 15.39 -18.38
N ILE A 34 -9.21 14.55 -17.38
CA ILE A 34 -9.77 13.21 -17.26
C ILE A 34 -10.54 13.11 -15.94
N SER A 35 -11.84 12.95 -16.05
CA SER A 35 -12.73 12.75 -14.89
C SER A 35 -12.75 11.28 -14.49
N LEU A 36 -12.19 10.95 -13.32
CA LEU A 36 -12.24 9.60 -12.78
C LEU A 36 -13.44 9.39 -11.89
N THR A 37 -14.17 8.30 -12.12
CA THR A 37 -15.27 7.84 -11.25
C THR A 37 -14.68 7.17 -10.00
N PRO A 38 -15.06 7.60 -8.78
CA PRO A 38 -14.62 6.92 -7.57
C PRO A 38 -15.35 5.59 -7.40
N GLY A 39 -14.59 4.48 -7.42
CA GLY A 39 -15.08 3.15 -7.07
C GLY A 39 -15.11 2.99 -5.55
N ASP A 40 -16.23 3.34 -4.94
CA ASP A 40 -16.48 3.26 -3.51
C ASP A 40 -17.86 2.68 -3.21
N ARG A 41 -18.22 2.56 -1.92
CA ARG A 41 -19.50 1.97 -1.52
C ARG A 41 -20.71 2.73 -2.08
N GLN A 42 -20.66 4.04 -2.13
CA GLN A 42 -21.76 4.87 -2.65
C GLN A 42 -21.95 4.63 -4.15
N TRP A 43 -20.87 4.52 -4.91
CA TRP A 43 -20.90 4.19 -6.32
C TRP A 43 -21.51 2.79 -6.55
N VAL A 44 -21.04 1.78 -5.80
CA VAL A 44 -21.60 0.41 -5.88
C VAL A 44 -23.11 0.39 -5.66
N GLU A 45 -23.57 1.02 -4.59
CA GLU A 45 -25.01 1.10 -4.29
C GLU A 45 -25.80 1.82 -5.38
N GLY A 46 -25.21 2.84 -6.00
CA GLY A 46 -25.79 3.56 -7.12
C GLY A 46 -25.94 2.69 -8.36
N GLU A 47 -24.86 2.00 -8.74
CA GLU A 47 -24.84 1.14 -9.94
C GLU A 47 -25.74 -0.10 -9.78
N ARG A 48 -25.75 -0.74 -8.60
CA ARG A 48 -26.67 -1.85 -8.34
C ARG A 48 -28.13 -1.45 -8.42
N ARG A 49 -28.50 -0.26 -7.93
CA ARG A 49 -29.86 0.27 -8.11
C ARG A 49 -30.20 0.54 -9.56
N ARG A 50 -29.22 0.95 -10.38
CA ARG A 50 -29.40 1.28 -11.79
C ARG A 50 -29.45 0.04 -12.68
N LEU A 51 -28.57 -0.94 -12.45
CA LEU A 51 -28.35 -2.09 -13.31
C LEU A 51 -29.01 -3.38 -12.81
N GLY A 52 -29.36 -3.44 -11.52
CA GLY A 52 -29.80 -4.64 -10.83
C GLY A 52 -28.67 -5.37 -10.11
N GLU A 53 -29.03 -6.20 -9.14
CA GLU A 53 -28.07 -6.90 -8.25
C GLU A 53 -27.19 -7.94 -8.97
N GLU A 54 -27.67 -8.50 -10.08
CA GLU A 54 -26.97 -9.54 -10.85
C GLU A 54 -26.01 -8.98 -11.91
N ALA A 55 -26.05 -7.68 -12.17
CA ALA A 55 -25.22 -7.06 -13.18
C ALA A 55 -23.78 -6.89 -12.68
N ASN A 56 -22.79 -7.21 -13.52
CA ASN A 56 -21.41 -6.87 -13.24
C ASN A 56 -21.17 -5.37 -13.40
N ILE A 57 -21.18 -4.65 -12.28
CA ILE A 57 -21.02 -3.18 -12.25
C ILE A 57 -19.61 -2.73 -12.67
N TRP A 58 -18.60 -3.62 -12.60
CA TRP A 58 -17.22 -3.35 -13.00
C TRP A 58 -16.98 -3.55 -14.49
N ASN A 59 -17.98 -3.99 -15.24
CA ASN A 59 -17.85 -4.28 -16.67
C ASN A 59 -18.76 -3.38 -17.53
N GLN A 60 -18.71 -2.08 -17.30
CA GLN A 60 -19.46 -1.08 -18.06
C GLN A 60 -18.58 -0.43 -19.13
N ASP A 61 -19.17 -0.03 -20.26
CA ASP A 61 -18.47 0.65 -21.35
C ASP A 61 -17.94 2.03 -20.90
N HIS A 62 -16.82 2.45 -21.49
CA HIS A 62 -16.18 3.76 -21.28
C HIS A 62 -15.92 4.10 -19.80
N GLN A 63 -15.52 3.12 -19.02
CA GLN A 63 -15.34 3.24 -17.58
C GLN A 63 -13.91 3.70 -17.24
N GLN A 64 -13.77 4.92 -16.73
CA GLN A 64 -12.50 5.43 -16.19
C GLN A 64 -12.65 5.61 -14.68
N MET A 65 -12.01 4.75 -13.91
CA MET A 65 -12.26 4.62 -12.49
C MET A 65 -11.01 4.71 -11.64
N VAL A 66 -11.19 5.14 -10.40
CA VAL A 66 -10.18 5.00 -9.35
C VAL A 66 -10.79 4.35 -8.12
N ALA A 67 -10.21 3.25 -7.69
CA ALA A 67 -10.66 2.53 -6.49
C ALA A 67 -9.48 2.21 -5.57
N SER A 68 -9.76 2.08 -4.28
CA SER A 68 -8.69 1.76 -3.34
C SER A 68 -8.40 0.26 -3.31
N MET A 69 -7.11 -0.09 -3.13
CA MET A 69 -6.70 -1.49 -2.92
C MET A 69 -7.48 -2.16 -1.77
N ALA A 70 -7.78 -1.39 -0.70
CA ALA A 70 -8.52 -1.91 0.44
C ALA A 70 -9.97 -2.23 0.10
N PHE A 71 -10.56 -1.50 -0.83
CA PHE A 71 -11.92 -1.70 -1.30
C PHE A 71 -12.00 -2.88 -2.26
N LEU A 72 -11.19 -2.89 -3.32
CA LEU A 72 -11.21 -3.94 -4.35
C LEU A 72 -10.86 -5.35 -3.83
N ARG A 73 -10.08 -5.47 -2.75
CA ARG A 73 -9.73 -6.78 -2.16
C ARG A 73 -10.83 -7.43 -1.32
N GLN A 74 -12.03 -6.81 -1.22
CA GLN A 74 -13.18 -7.39 -0.52
C GLN A 74 -13.73 -8.57 -1.31
N GLU A 75 -14.09 -9.65 -0.61
CA GLU A 75 -14.53 -10.90 -1.24
C GLU A 75 -15.80 -10.72 -2.08
N GLU A 76 -16.64 -9.75 -1.72
CA GLU A 76 -17.90 -9.47 -2.44
C GLU A 76 -17.70 -9.03 -3.90
N PHE A 77 -16.53 -8.47 -4.24
CA PHE A 77 -16.21 -8.03 -5.61
C PHE A 77 -15.40 -9.06 -6.41
N ARG A 78 -15.09 -10.20 -5.80
CA ARG A 78 -14.18 -11.18 -6.37
C ARG A 78 -14.64 -11.66 -7.74
N ASP A 79 -15.83 -12.23 -7.79
CA ASP A 79 -16.36 -12.86 -9.01
C ASP A 79 -16.66 -11.81 -10.11
N GLU A 80 -17.05 -10.61 -9.71
CA GLU A 80 -17.28 -9.52 -10.64
C GLU A 80 -15.99 -9.00 -11.26
N LEU A 81 -14.91 -8.88 -10.46
CA LEU A 81 -13.59 -8.47 -10.95
C LEU A 81 -12.94 -9.54 -11.82
N ASP A 82 -13.18 -10.84 -11.54
CA ASP A 82 -12.73 -11.95 -12.37
C ASP A 82 -13.39 -11.95 -13.76
N ASN A 83 -14.55 -11.31 -13.88
CA ASN A 83 -15.33 -11.17 -15.13
C ASN A 83 -15.35 -9.72 -15.67
N ALA A 84 -14.50 -8.85 -15.16
CA ALA A 84 -14.37 -7.47 -15.63
C ALA A 84 -13.05 -7.32 -16.41
N PHE A 85 -13.14 -6.84 -17.64
CA PHE A 85 -11.96 -6.61 -18.49
C PHE A 85 -11.59 -5.12 -18.52
N TRP A 86 -10.28 -4.82 -18.55
CA TRP A 86 -9.75 -3.46 -18.58
C TRP A 86 -8.73 -3.29 -19.70
N ASP A 87 -8.82 -2.19 -20.46
CA ASP A 87 -7.79 -1.87 -21.45
C ASP A 87 -6.47 -1.47 -20.77
N VAL A 88 -6.59 -0.76 -19.64
CA VAL A 88 -5.42 -0.35 -18.84
C VAL A 88 -5.72 -0.45 -17.34
N VAL A 89 -4.86 -1.12 -16.62
CA VAL A 89 -4.83 -1.10 -15.16
C VAL A 89 -3.58 -0.38 -14.67
N VAL A 90 -3.75 0.62 -13.81
CA VAL A 90 -2.66 1.36 -13.16
C VAL A 90 -2.68 1.07 -11.67
N VAL A 91 -1.61 0.46 -11.13
CA VAL A 91 -1.50 0.15 -9.70
C VAL A 91 -0.47 1.07 -9.06
N ASP A 92 -0.92 1.98 -8.21
CA ASP A 92 -0.03 2.88 -7.45
C ASP A 92 0.43 2.21 -6.14
N GLU A 93 1.65 2.51 -5.71
CA GLU A 93 2.31 1.85 -4.59
C GLU A 93 2.34 0.31 -4.74
N ALA A 94 2.63 -0.15 -5.94
CA ALA A 94 2.57 -1.56 -6.35
C ALA A 94 3.40 -2.50 -5.46
N HIS A 95 4.42 -2.00 -4.75
CA HIS A 95 5.19 -2.78 -3.79
C HIS A 95 4.32 -3.40 -2.66
N LYS A 96 3.11 -2.86 -2.42
CA LYS A 96 2.13 -3.41 -1.46
C LYS A 96 1.44 -4.67 -1.97
N ALA A 97 1.45 -4.86 -3.28
CA ALA A 97 0.89 -6.04 -3.94
C ALA A 97 1.91 -7.16 -4.17
N ALA A 98 3.19 -6.92 -3.87
CA ALA A 98 4.22 -7.94 -4.01
C ALA A 98 3.92 -9.19 -3.17
N LYS A 99 4.10 -10.36 -3.77
CA LYS A 99 3.99 -11.66 -3.08
C LYS A 99 5.14 -11.78 -2.09
N ARG A 100 4.85 -12.11 -0.84
CA ARG A 100 5.83 -12.25 0.25
C ARG A 100 5.55 -13.52 1.02
N GLY A 101 6.55 -14.40 1.10
CA GLY A 101 6.40 -15.69 1.75
C GLY A 101 5.52 -16.66 0.95
N GLU A 102 5.17 -17.80 1.58
CA GLU A 102 4.49 -18.92 0.94
C GLU A 102 3.03 -18.62 0.54
N SER A 103 2.37 -17.69 1.21
CA SER A 103 0.96 -17.40 0.96
C SER A 103 0.77 -15.96 0.45
N PRO A 104 0.24 -15.77 -0.78
CA PRO A 104 -0.06 -14.45 -1.32
C PRO A 104 -1.09 -13.71 -0.45
N SER A 105 -0.85 -12.41 -0.24
CA SER A 105 -1.78 -11.55 0.49
C SER A 105 -3.09 -11.33 -0.30
N LYS A 106 -4.17 -10.90 0.38
CA LYS A 106 -5.41 -10.53 -0.32
C LYS A 106 -5.18 -9.43 -1.36
N THR A 107 -4.24 -8.51 -1.12
CA THR A 107 -3.87 -7.46 -2.06
C THR A 107 -3.13 -8.03 -3.28
N SER A 108 -2.20 -8.97 -3.07
CA SER A 108 -1.50 -9.67 -4.17
C SER A 108 -2.50 -10.40 -5.08
N LYS A 109 -3.41 -11.18 -4.48
CA LYS A 109 -4.44 -11.92 -5.22
C LYS A 109 -5.38 -10.99 -6.00
N MET A 110 -5.74 -9.85 -5.43
CA MET A 110 -6.58 -8.86 -6.12
C MET A 110 -5.85 -8.23 -7.31
N VAL A 111 -4.57 -7.85 -7.15
CA VAL A 111 -3.78 -7.26 -8.25
C VAL A 111 -3.54 -8.29 -9.35
N GLU A 112 -3.21 -9.53 -9.02
CA GLU A 112 -3.08 -10.64 -9.97
C GLU A 112 -4.36 -10.77 -10.83
N ARG A 113 -5.52 -10.80 -10.19
CA ARG A 113 -6.82 -10.90 -10.85
C ARG A 113 -7.11 -9.76 -11.83
N VAL A 114 -6.87 -8.51 -11.43
CA VAL A 114 -7.09 -7.37 -12.35
C VAL A 114 -6.02 -7.29 -13.43
N ALA A 115 -4.81 -7.80 -13.18
CA ALA A 115 -3.75 -7.90 -14.16
C ALA A 115 -4.09 -8.93 -15.24
N ASP A 116 -4.54 -10.12 -14.85
CA ASP A 116 -4.94 -11.20 -15.76
C ASP A 116 -6.12 -10.79 -16.68
N ASN A 117 -6.95 -9.84 -16.21
CA ASN A 117 -8.09 -9.32 -16.94
C ASN A 117 -7.82 -7.92 -17.53
N SER A 118 -6.59 -7.63 -17.92
CA SER A 118 -6.23 -6.35 -18.54
C SER A 118 -5.30 -6.53 -19.75
N ASP A 119 -5.49 -5.68 -20.76
CA ASP A 119 -4.57 -5.63 -21.93
C ASP A 119 -3.22 -5.03 -21.57
N SER A 120 -3.22 -4.05 -20.68
CA SER A 120 -2.02 -3.33 -20.30
C SER A 120 -1.98 -3.08 -18.78
N LEU A 121 -0.88 -3.44 -18.15
CA LEU A 121 -0.65 -3.23 -16.73
C LEU A 121 0.50 -2.23 -16.50
N LEU A 122 0.24 -1.20 -15.70
CA LEU A 122 1.25 -0.24 -15.26
C LEU A 122 1.39 -0.28 -13.74
N LEU A 123 2.55 -0.69 -13.26
CA LEU A 123 2.88 -0.73 -11.83
C LEU A 123 3.73 0.48 -11.45
N LEU A 124 3.23 1.33 -10.56
CA LEU A 124 3.94 2.50 -10.06
C LEU A 124 4.45 2.24 -8.65
N SER A 125 5.73 2.48 -8.41
CA SER A 125 6.32 2.36 -7.07
C SER A 125 7.56 3.22 -6.91
N ALA A 126 7.69 3.90 -5.79
CA ALA A 126 8.93 4.59 -5.42
C ALA A 126 10.02 3.60 -4.94
N THR A 127 9.61 2.44 -4.45
CA THR A 127 10.49 1.41 -3.86
C THR A 127 10.11 0.03 -4.41
N PRO A 128 10.38 -0.26 -5.69
CA PRO A 128 10.01 -1.55 -6.28
C PRO A 128 10.77 -2.72 -5.64
N HIS A 129 11.94 -2.44 -5.05
CA HIS A 129 12.81 -3.41 -4.41
C HIS A 129 13.01 -3.04 -2.93
N ASP A 130 12.58 -3.89 -2.02
CA ASP A 130 12.73 -3.74 -0.56
C ASP A 130 13.91 -4.55 0.03
N GLY A 131 14.88 -4.95 -0.82
CA GLY A 131 16.00 -5.81 -0.46
C GLY A 131 15.70 -7.30 -0.49
N LYS A 132 14.46 -7.70 -0.81
CA LYS A 132 14.05 -9.10 -0.99
C LYS A 132 13.76 -9.37 -2.46
N GLY A 133 14.54 -10.24 -3.08
CA GLY A 133 14.42 -10.59 -4.50
C GLY A 133 13.03 -11.07 -4.90
N ASP A 134 12.39 -11.89 -4.05
CA ASP A 134 11.09 -12.51 -4.32
C ASP A 134 9.95 -11.48 -4.48
N ALA A 135 9.96 -10.43 -3.66
CA ALA A 135 8.95 -9.38 -3.74
C ALA A 135 9.02 -8.63 -5.07
N PHE A 136 10.22 -8.29 -5.53
CA PHE A 136 10.41 -7.63 -6.82
C PHE A 136 10.09 -8.56 -7.98
N ARG A 137 10.53 -9.82 -7.91
CA ARG A 137 10.25 -10.86 -8.89
C ARG A 137 8.75 -11.01 -9.15
N SER A 138 7.93 -11.02 -8.08
CA SER A 138 6.48 -11.12 -8.22
C SER A 138 5.83 -9.91 -8.90
N LEU A 139 6.41 -8.72 -8.81
CA LEU A 139 5.92 -7.55 -9.55
C LEU A 139 6.24 -7.67 -11.04
N VAL A 140 7.38 -8.22 -11.40
CA VAL A 140 7.73 -8.50 -12.80
C VAL A 140 6.84 -9.60 -13.37
N GLU A 141 6.53 -10.63 -12.58
CA GLU A 141 5.62 -11.73 -12.94
C GLU A 141 4.21 -11.24 -13.33
N TYR A 142 3.67 -10.22 -12.64
CA TYR A 142 2.38 -9.63 -13.01
C TYR A 142 2.42 -8.93 -14.38
N ILE A 143 3.57 -8.39 -14.79
CA ILE A 143 3.72 -7.71 -16.08
C ILE A 143 3.96 -8.71 -17.20
N ASP A 144 4.87 -9.65 -16.98
CA ASP A 144 5.23 -10.68 -17.93
C ASP A 144 5.73 -11.95 -17.20
N PRO A 145 4.87 -12.97 -17.07
CA PRO A 145 5.22 -14.22 -16.40
C PRO A 145 6.38 -14.96 -17.08
N PHE A 146 6.58 -14.75 -18.39
CA PHE A 146 7.64 -15.43 -19.14
C PHE A 146 9.05 -14.89 -18.86
N LEU A 147 9.16 -13.70 -18.30
CA LEU A 147 10.44 -13.14 -17.86
C LEU A 147 10.94 -13.75 -16.55
N VAL A 148 10.05 -14.42 -15.83
CA VAL A 148 10.32 -15.00 -14.50
C VAL A 148 10.41 -16.52 -14.64
N ALA A 149 11.56 -17.02 -15.15
CA ALA A 149 11.81 -18.46 -15.18
C ALA A 149 11.98 -19.02 -13.75
N GLU A 150 11.50 -20.24 -13.52
CA GLU A 150 11.70 -20.94 -12.27
C GLU A 150 13.21 -21.05 -11.96
N ASP A 151 13.57 -20.75 -10.70
CA ASP A 151 14.93 -20.86 -10.14
C ASP A 151 16.05 -20.00 -10.76
N GLN A 152 15.73 -19.00 -11.58
CA GLN A 152 16.73 -18.06 -12.09
C GLN A 152 16.57 -16.66 -11.48
N GLU A 153 17.68 -16.00 -11.17
CA GLU A 153 17.66 -14.58 -10.87
C GLU A 153 17.22 -13.78 -12.09
N LEU A 154 16.42 -12.72 -11.86
CA LEU A 154 16.02 -11.81 -12.94
C LEU A 154 17.25 -11.16 -13.55
N SER A 155 17.49 -11.38 -14.83
CA SER A 155 18.57 -10.70 -15.52
C SER A 155 18.28 -9.19 -15.63
N LYS A 156 19.36 -8.40 -15.68
CA LYS A 156 19.23 -6.95 -15.85
C LYS A 156 18.50 -6.62 -17.15
N GLU A 157 18.80 -7.35 -18.22
CA GLU A 157 18.20 -7.18 -19.55
C GLU A 157 16.69 -7.46 -19.53
N ALA A 158 16.23 -8.45 -18.78
CA ALA A 158 14.81 -8.74 -18.59
C ALA A 158 14.10 -7.58 -17.84
N VAL A 159 14.73 -7.09 -16.78
CA VAL A 159 14.20 -5.97 -15.99
C VAL A 159 14.14 -4.68 -16.82
N ASP A 160 15.18 -4.36 -17.58
CA ASP A 160 15.27 -3.14 -18.42
C ASP A 160 14.20 -3.11 -19.52
N ARG A 161 13.64 -4.26 -19.93
CA ARG A 161 12.53 -4.32 -20.90
C ARG A 161 11.19 -3.86 -20.33
N VAL A 162 10.94 -4.10 -19.05
CA VAL A 162 9.63 -3.89 -18.42
C VAL A 162 9.64 -2.79 -17.37
N MET A 163 10.81 -2.26 -17.01
CA MET A 163 10.93 -1.25 -15.97
C MET A 163 11.64 0.01 -16.44
N MET A 164 11.02 1.16 -16.16
CA MET A 164 11.67 2.46 -16.26
C MET A 164 11.94 3.02 -14.86
N ARG A 165 13.20 3.28 -14.53
CA ARG A 165 13.59 3.88 -13.25
C ARG A 165 14.24 5.24 -13.47
N ARG A 166 13.72 6.26 -12.77
CA ARG A 166 14.32 7.59 -12.70
C ARG A 166 14.70 7.92 -11.27
N GLY A 167 15.99 8.09 -11.03
CA GLY A 167 16.52 8.53 -9.73
C GLY A 167 16.79 10.02 -9.72
N LYS A 168 16.64 10.69 -8.59
CA LYS A 168 16.98 12.12 -8.45
C LYS A 168 18.40 12.45 -8.91
N GLN A 169 19.33 11.51 -8.78
CA GLN A 169 20.73 11.68 -9.17
C GLN A 169 20.98 11.62 -10.69
N THR A 170 19.98 11.15 -11.47
CA THR A 170 20.08 10.99 -12.93
C THR A 170 19.21 12.01 -13.68
N ILE A 171 18.69 13.01 -12.99
CA ILE A 171 17.89 14.08 -13.61
C ILE A 171 18.75 15.33 -13.73
N TYR A 172 18.91 15.80 -14.97
CA TYR A 172 19.69 16.97 -15.35
C TYR A 172 18.76 18.02 -15.97
N ASP A 173 19.12 19.28 -15.87
CA ASP A 173 18.47 20.36 -16.57
C ASP A 173 18.93 20.44 -18.05
N ASP A 174 18.40 21.42 -18.80
CA ASP A 174 18.75 21.63 -20.21
C ASP A 174 20.23 22.05 -20.42
N ASN A 175 20.90 22.49 -19.35
CA ASN A 175 22.32 22.85 -19.36
C ASN A 175 23.25 21.68 -19.00
N GLY A 176 22.67 20.52 -18.65
CA GLY A 176 23.41 19.33 -18.20
C GLY A 176 23.81 19.36 -16.73
N GLU A 177 23.26 20.30 -15.92
CA GLU A 177 23.50 20.37 -14.50
C GLU A 177 22.46 19.53 -13.73
N ARG A 178 22.88 18.94 -12.60
CA ARG A 178 21.97 18.17 -11.76
C ARG A 178 20.90 19.04 -11.13
N ILE A 179 19.62 18.74 -11.37
CA ILE A 179 18.49 19.46 -10.77
C ILE A 179 18.42 19.22 -9.25
N PHE A 180 18.82 18.05 -8.77
CA PHE A 180 18.78 17.72 -7.35
C PHE A 180 20.20 17.68 -6.76
N PRO A 181 20.43 18.38 -5.62
CA PRO A 181 21.71 18.31 -4.91
C PRO A 181 21.96 16.91 -4.36
N ASN A 182 23.22 16.60 -4.08
CA ASN A 182 23.57 15.37 -3.39
C ASN A 182 22.95 15.36 -2.00
N ARG A 183 22.41 14.20 -1.62
CA ARG A 183 21.91 13.98 -0.27
C ARG A 183 23.05 13.58 0.64
N GLU A 184 23.33 14.40 1.62
CA GLU A 184 24.22 14.08 2.74
C GLU A 184 23.36 13.65 3.94
N VAL A 185 23.71 12.53 4.56
CA VAL A 185 23.02 12.02 5.74
C VAL A 185 24.00 12.05 6.90
N GLY A 186 23.73 12.93 7.87
CA GLY A 186 24.44 12.99 9.14
C GLY A 186 23.59 12.49 10.28
N THR A 187 24.19 11.79 11.23
CA THR A 187 23.53 11.42 12.49
C THR A 187 23.93 12.44 13.55
N ILE A 188 22.97 13.15 14.10
CA ILE A 188 23.17 14.06 15.22
C ILE A 188 22.87 13.27 16.49
N PRO A 189 23.87 12.93 17.32
CA PRO A 189 23.62 12.29 18.60
C PRO A 189 22.94 13.28 19.55
N VAL A 190 21.83 12.87 20.17
CA VAL A 190 21.14 13.64 21.20
C VAL A 190 21.29 12.89 22.52
N GLU A 191 21.92 13.53 23.49
CA GLU A 191 22.04 12.98 24.83
C GLU A 191 20.72 13.15 25.57
N ARG A 192 20.25 12.05 26.15
CA ARG A 192 19.07 12.08 27.04
C ARG A 192 19.49 12.46 28.44
N THR A 193 18.65 13.20 29.13
CA THR A 193 18.80 13.46 30.55
C THR A 193 18.73 12.15 31.37
N HIS A 194 19.13 12.19 32.62
CA HIS A 194 19.09 11.02 33.49
C HIS A 194 17.63 10.52 33.66
N GLU A 195 16.69 11.43 33.84
CA GLU A 195 15.26 11.15 34.00
C GLU A 195 14.65 10.54 32.73
N GLU A 196 15.01 11.07 31.55
CA GLU A 196 14.58 10.52 30.26
C GLU A 196 15.11 9.11 30.05
N ARG A 197 16.35 8.83 30.43
CA ARG A 197 16.92 7.48 30.35
C ARG A 197 16.20 6.50 31.24
N GLN A 198 15.93 6.87 32.48
CA GLN A 198 15.19 6.03 33.44
C GLN A 198 13.76 5.74 32.93
N PHE A 199 13.07 6.77 32.44
CA PHE A 199 11.71 6.60 31.86
C PHE A 199 11.74 5.68 30.62
N TYR A 200 12.70 5.89 29.74
CA TYR A 200 12.85 5.06 28.53
C TYR A 200 13.11 3.59 28.88
N GLN A 201 13.97 3.35 29.87
CA GLN A 201 14.28 2.00 30.33
C GLN A 201 13.05 1.33 30.96
N ALA A 202 12.36 2.00 31.85
CA ALA A 202 11.17 1.47 32.51
C ALA A 202 10.05 1.10 31.50
N VAL A 203 9.80 1.96 30.50
CA VAL A 203 8.82 1.66 29.44
C VAL A 203 9.28 0.51 28.56
N THR A 204 10.58 0.42 28.25
CA THR A 204 11.13 -0.68 27.44
C THR A 204 11.01 -2.02 28.17
N GLU A 205 11.29 -2.07 29.45
CA GLU A 205 11.14 -3.27 30.28
C GLU A 205 9.67 -3.70 30.39
N TYR A 206 8.77 -2.75 30.62
CA TYR A 206 7.33 -3.01 30.60
C TYR A 206 6.87 -3.61 29.26
N VAL A 207 7.25 -2.99 28.14
CA VAL A 207 6.87 -3.47 26.81
C VAL A 207 7.40 -4.88 26.56
N LYS A 208 8.68 -5.14 26.90
CA LYS A 208 9.29 -6.49 26.75
C LYS A 208 8.55 -7.53 27.60
N HIS A 209 8.26 -7.21 28.84
CA HIS A 209 7.57 -8.14 29.74
C HIS A 209 6.18 -8.53 29.21
N VAL A 210 5.38 -7.54 28.82
CA VAL A 210 4.02 -7.79 28.29
C VAL A 210 4.07 -8.47 26.93
N TYR A 211 5.00 -8.12 26.08
CA TYR A 211 5.19 -8.77 24.77
C TYR A 211 5.51 -10.25 24.93
N ASN A 212 6.52 -10.60 25.72
CA ASN A 212 6.91 -11.99 25.96
C ASN A 212 5.76 -12.81 26.57
N ARG A 213 5.00 -12.20 27.48
CA ARG A 213 3.80 -12.86 28.04
C ARG A 213 2.72 -13.08 26.99
N SER A 214 2.52 -12.13 26.08
CA SER A 214 1.53 -12.26 24.99
C SER A 214 1.88 -13.37 24.00
N GLU A 215 3.17 -13.59 23.76
CA GLU A 215 3.63 -14.74 22.94
C GLU A 215 3.34 -16.07 23.63
N GLN A 216 3.63 -16.17 24.93
CA GLN A 216 3.34 -17.38 25.72
C GLN A 216 1.85 -17.73 25.79
N LEU A 217 0.98 -16.69 25.81
CA LEU A 217 -0.48 -16.86 25.90
C LEU A 217 -1.16 -16.89 24.51
N ASN A 218 -0.37 -16.80 23.42
CA ASN A 218 -0.87 -16.72 22.04
C ASN A 218 -1.88 -15.57 21.81
N GLU A 219 -1.56 -14.37 22.34
CA GLU A 219 -2.35 -13.14 22.24
C GLU A 219 -1.73 -12.13 21.25
N PRO A 220 -1.82 -12.32 19.92
CA PRO A 220 -1.12 -11.50 18.94
C PRO A 220 -1.54 -10.02 18.94
N ALA A 221 -2.80 -9.72 19.34
CA ALA A 221 -3.29 -8.36 19.46
C ALA A 221 -2.55 -7.57 20.55
N VAL A 222 -2.22 -8.21 21.68
CA VAL A 222 -1.45 -7.62 22.77
C VAL A 222 -0.01 -7.40 22.35
N GLY A 223 0.62 -8.38 21.66
CA GLY A 223 1.95 -8.25 21.09
C GLY A 223 2.05 -7.07 20.11
N PHE A 224 1.08 -6.93 19.22
CA PHE A 224 1.01 -5.80 18.29
C PHE A 224 0.89 -4.45 19.02
N ALA A 225 0.06 -4.36 20.05
CA ALA A 225 -0.08 -3.14 20.88
C ALA A 225 1.24 -2.76 21.55
N MET A 226 2.03 -3.74 22.01
CA MET A 226 3.34 -3.50 22.61
C MET A 226 4.36 -3.01 21.58
N ALA A 227 4.38 -3.58 20.39
CA ALA A 227 5.21 -3.10 19.29
C ALA A 227 4.88 -1.64 18.90
N LEU A 228 3.60 -1.27 18.91
CA LEU A 228 3.17 0.11 18.66
C LEU A 228 3.59 1.05 19.80
N MET A 229 3.56 0.61 21.05
CA MET A 229 4.09 1.38 22.18
C MET A 229 5.58 1.64 22.05
N GLN A 230 6.36 0.65 21.66
CA GLN A 230 7.80 0.80 21.39
C GLN A 230 8.06 1.85 20.29
N LYS A 231 7.31 1.79 19.20
CA LYS A 231 7.38 2.82 18.15
C LYS A 231 7.09 4.24 18.67
N ARG A 232 6.08 4.39 19.52
CA ARG A 232 5.73 5.69 20.09
C ARG A 232 6.79 6.20 21.07
N LEU A 233 7.39 5.32 21.86
CA LEU A 233 8.49 5.66 22.76
C LEU A 233 9.68 6.24 22.00
N VAL A 234 10.06 5.61 20.88
CA VAL A 234 11.17 6.07 20.03
C VAL A 234 10.81 7.39 19.32
N SER A 235 9.53 7.60 19.00
CA SER A 235 9.08 8.80 18.29
C SER A 235 9.04 10.05 19.19
N SER A 236 8.43 9.97 20.36
CA SER A 236 8.39 11.10 21.30
C SER A 236 7.91 10.66 22.69
N ILE A 237 8.48 11.28 23.75
CA ILE A 237 8.07 11.07 25.14
C ILE A 237 6.60 11.50 25.33
N GLY A 238 6.16 12.58 24.69
CA GLY A 238 4.76 13.03 24.75
C GLY A 238 3.78 12.01 24.17
N ALA A 239 4.14 11.38 23.04
CA ALA A 239 3.28 10.37 22.41
C ALA A 239 3.11 9.11 23.25
N ILE A 240 4.18 8.63 23.89
CA ILE A 240 4.10 7.47 24.78
C ILE A 240 3.38 7.79 26.08
N LYS A 241 3.59 8.97 26.66
CA LYS A 241 2.88 9.43 27.88
C LYS A 241 1.36 9.42 27.66
N ALA A 242 0.87 10.00 26.57
CA ALA A 242 -0.54 10.00 26.23
C ALA A 242 -1.12 8.58 26.02
N THR A 243 -0.30 7.65 25.53
CA THR A 243 -0.69 6.25 25.33
C THR A 243 -0.78 5.50 26.67
N LEU A 244 0.20 5.68 27.55
CA LEU A 244 0.22 5.07 28.87
C LEU A 244 -0.90 5.59 29.75
N SER A 245 -1.20 6.89 29.72
CA SER A 245 -2.32 7.48 30.47
C SER A 245 -3.68 6.88 30.06
N ARG A 246 -3.92 6.72 28.77
CA ARG A 246 -5.14 6.07 28.26
C ARG A 246 -5.23 4.60 28.66
N ARG A 247 -4.11 3.88 28.61
CA ARG A 247 -4.08 2.48 29.01
C ARG A 247 -4.33 2.32 30.50
N LEU A 248 -3.77 3.19 31.33
CA LEU A 248 -4.01 3.19 32.78
C LEU A 248 -5.48 3.43 33.10
N ALA A 249 -6.11 4.42 32.46
CA ALA A 249 -7.53 4.70 32.63
C ALA A 249 -8.39 3.47 32.30
N ASN A 250 -8.14 2.83 31.16
CA ASN A 250 -8.88 1.63 30.78
C ASN A 250 -8.69 0.45 31.73
N LEU A 251 -7.51 0.27 32.31
CA LEU A 251 -7.27 -0.78 33.31
C LEU A 251 -7.98 -0.52 34.63
N VAL A 252 -8.05 0.73 35.08
CA VAL A 252 -8.79 1.14 36.27
C VAL A 252 -10.29 0.91 36.10
N ASP A 253 -10.85 1.28 34.93
CA ASP A 253 -12.27 1.06 34.62
C ASP A 253 -12.62 -0.44 34.57
N GLN A 254 -11.75 -1.27 34.00
CA GLN A 254 -11.94 -2.73 33.99
C GLN A 254 -11.91 -3.36 35.41
N GLN A 255 -11.05 -2.88 36.29
CA GLN A 255 -11.03 -3.33 37.68
C GLN A 255 -12.30 -2.92 38.47
N SER A 256 -12.81 -1.72 38.19
CA SER A 256 -14.04 -1.23 38.84
C SER A 256 -15.28 -2.02 38.42
N THR A 257 -15.34 -2.46 37.15
CA THR A 257 -16.45 -3.29 36.65
C THR A 257 -16.35 -4.76 37.04
N ALA A 258 -15.18 -5.27 37.37
CA ALA A 258 -14.97 -6.64 37.83
C ALA A 258 -15.26 -6.83 39.34
N THR A 259 -15.39 -5.74 40.08
CA THR A 259 -15.64 -5.72 41.56
C THR A 259 -17.08 -5.37 41.90
N SER A 260 -17.91 -5.05 40.91
CA SER A 260 -19.35 -4.83 40.98
C SER A 260 -20.14 -6.05 40.55
#